data_195a4c5a68afd851353965cbb808e7e8
#
_entry.id   195a4c5a68afd851353965cbb808e7e8
#
_cell.length_a   1.000
_cell.length_b   1.000
_cell.length_c   1.000
_cell.angle_alpha   90.00
_cell.angle_beta   90.00
_cell.angle_gamma   90.00
#
_symmetry.space_group_name_H-M   'P 1'
#
loop_
_entity.id
_entity.type
_entity.pdbx_description
1 polymer ?
#
loop_
_entity_poly.entity_id
_entity_poly.type
_entity_poly.pdbx_seq_one_letter_code
_entity_poly.pdbx_strand_id
1 'polypeptide(L)'
;MPLASARFGFAGGGAANVEGLYLVAAGGGGGGGGVTHHGVAYHGGGGGAAGGYREISTEVELFETGTAYAVVIGSGGSGGGASDSGGATDGAKGQDSSLVTLQGTISATGGGQGGSASRFSAETGPRNGATGGSGGGGGGSYNARGTGASGNQGSYTPAEGNSGGDGDNGNYSWSSGGGGGGHSGSGSNGGRGSSGRSGGEGGSGTVGFDGTQRAVGAHGGHHGGQDANASNHAGGGYGGWGGGGGGASGGSGVVVLRFPDSFTVDTGLTTATYVESTSGGNRTVIVQTSGNIGFA
;
A
#
# COMPACT_ATOMS: atom_id res chain seq x y z
N MET A 1 -18.57 -6.50 36.10
CA MET A 1 -17.25 -6.98 36.59
C MET A 1 -16.78 -8.02 35.61
N PRO A 2 -15.66 -7.81 34.88
CA PRO A 2 -15.10 -8.86 34.03
C PRO A 2 -14.43 -9.90 34.92
N LEU A 3 -14.77 -11.16 34.73
CA LEU A 3 -14.14 -12.30 35.36
C LEU A 3 -12.69 -12.41 34.82
N ALA A 4 -11.72 -12.11 35.66
CA ALA A 4 -10.32 -12.45 35.40
C ALA A 4 -10.21 -13.99 35.39
N SER A 5 -9.91 -14.55 34.21
CA SER A 5 -9.56 -15.96 34.06
C SER A 5 -8.15 -16.15 34.63
N ALA A 6 -8.08 -16.60 35.89
CA ALA A 6 -6.82 -17.06 36.46
C ALA A 6 -6.46 -18.41 35.82
N ARG A 7 -5.52 -18.43 34.88
CA ARG A 7 -4.89 -19.66 34.40
C ARG A 7 -3.79 -20.08 35.36
N PHE A 8 -3.98 -21.21 36.03
CA PHE A 8 -2.93 -21.88 36.81
C PHE A 8 -1.90 -22.46 35.84
N GLY A 9 -0.68 -21.90 35.85
CA GLY A 9 0.45 -22.47 35.12
C GLY A 9 0.87 -23.81 35.73
N PHE A 10 0.74 -24.88 34.98
CA PHE A 10 1.45 -26.13 35.26
C PHE A 10 2.90 -25.96 34.81
N ALA A 11 3.84 -26.09 35.74
CA ALA A 11 5.27 -26.20 35.46
C ALA A 11 5.58 -27.59 34.89
N GLY A 12 5.24 -27.77 33.64
CA GLY A 12 5.73 -28.86 32.78
C GLY A 12 5.91 -28.20 31.42
N GLY A 13 7.14 -28.23 30.85
CA GLY A 13 7.54 -27.50 29.66
C GLY A 13 6.76 -27.86 28.38
N GLY A 14 5.46 -27.68 28.41
CA GLY A 14 4.57 -27.72 27.26
C GLY A 14 4.53 -26.37 26.57
N ALA A 15 4.39 -26.37 25.26
CA ALA A 15 4.20 -25.18 24.46
C ALA A 15 2.99 -24.38 24.97
N ALA A 16 3.13 -23.05 25.07
CA ALA A 16 2.05 -22.13 25.47
C ALA A 16 1.54 -21.37 24.25
N ASN A 17 0.22 -21.16 24.21
CA ASN A 17 -0.39 -20.35 23.16
C ASN A 17 -0.18 -18.86 23.44
N VAL A 18 0.24 -18.12 22.43
CA VAL A 18 0.40 -16.65 22.44
C VAL A 18 -0.85 -16.06 21.81
N GLU A 19 -1.69 -15.46 22.66
CA GLU A 19 -2.85 -14.68 22.22
C GLU A 19 -2.41 -13.26 21.88
N GLY A 20 -3.01 -12.64 20.85
CA GLY A 20 -2.65 -11.27 20.48
C GLY A 20 -3.41 -10.73 19.28
N LEU A 21 -3.00 -9.53 18.88
CA LEU A 21 -3.49 -8.83 17.69
C LEU A 21 -2.47 -8.90 16.57
N TYR A 22 -2.94 -8.88 15.34
CA TYR A 22 -2.09 -8.70 14.16
C TYR A 22 -2.58 -7.57 13.25
N LEU A 23 -1.63 -6.99 12.56
CA LEU A 23 -1.82 -6.13 11.40
C LEU A 23 -0.88 -6.61 10.30
N VAL A 24 -1.43 -6.89 9.12
CA VAL A 24 -0.67 -7.25 7.91
C VAL A 24 -0.98 -6.22 6.84
N ALA A 25 0.04 -5.51 6.36
CA ALA A 25 -0.07 -4.56 5.27
C ALA A 25 0.90 -4.93 4.15
N ALA A 26 0.41 -5.03 2.93
CA ALA A 26 1.18 -5.39 1.75
C ALA A 26 1.97 -4.22 1.16
N GLY A 27 2.89 -4.46 0.23
CA GLY A 27 3.60 -3.38 -0.46
C GLY A 27 2.66 -2.52 -1.31
N GLY A 28 2.86 -1.20 -1.32
CA GLY A 28 2.11 -0.28 -2.18
C GLY A 28 2.54 -0.35 -3.63
N GLY A 29 1.67 -0.01 -4.57
CA GLY A 29 1.97 0.09 -6.00
C GLY A 29 2.78 1.33 -6.34
N GLY A 30 3.59 1.28 -7.40
CA GLY A 30 4.30 2.44 -7.97
C GLY A 30 3.37 3.33 -8.80
N GLY A 31 3.65 4.62 -8.85
CA GLY A 31 2.95 5.57 -9.71
C GLY A 31 3.35 5.44 -11.19
N GLY A 32 2.46 5.79 -12.10
CA GLY A 32 2.73 5.82 -13.54
C GLY A 32 3.60 7.02 -13.94
N GLY A 33 4.36 6.89 -15.03
CA GLY A 33 5.19 7.97 -15.57
C GLY A 33 4.40 9.07 -16.26
N GLY A 34 4.92 10.31 -16.21
CA GLY A 34 4.38 11.47 -16.91
C GLY A 34 4.93 11.63 -18.33
N VAL A 35 4.25 12.41 -19.16
CA VAL A 35 4.66 12.75 -20.54
C VAL A 35 4.85 14.24 -20.70
N THR A 36 5.96 14.63 -21.33
CA THR A 36 6.21 15.98 -21.84
C THR A 36 6.27 15.92 -23.36
N HIS A 37 5.75 16.92 -24.04
CA HIS A 37 5.93 17.04 -25.47
C HIS A 37 6.46 18.42 -25.84
N HIS A 38 7.71 18.45 -26.33
CA HIS A 38 8.43 19.64 -26.79
C HIS A 38 8.29 20.86 -25.88
N GLY A 39 8.18 20.65 -24.55
CA GLY A 39 8.01 21.73 -23.57
C GLY A 39 6.68 22.48 -23.61
N VAL A 40 5.65 21.98 -24.36
CA VAL A 40 4.37 22.68 -24.54
C VAL A 40 3.14 21.85 -24.16
N ALA A 41 3.26 20.55 -23.95
CA ALA A 41 2.17 19.68 -23.50
C ALA A 41 2.64 18.78 -22.35
N TYR A 42 1.83 18.68 -21.31
CA TYR A 42 2.17 18.04 -20.06
C TYR A 42 1.03 17.14 -19.58
N HIS A 43 1.30 15.84 -19.49
CA HIS A 43 0.31 14.85 -19.04
C HIS A 43 0.85 14.09 -17.83
N GLY A 44 0.08 14.06 -16.76
CA GLY A 44 0.46 13.42 -15.50
C GLY A 44 0.08 11.95 -15.45
N GLY A 45 0.95 11.10 -14.89
CA GLY A 45 0.67 9.69 -14.60
C GLY A 45 -0.27 9.54 -13.40
N GLY A 46 -0.95 8.42 -13.30
CA GLY A 46 -1.78 8.05 -12.15
C GLY A 46 -0.96 7.71 -10.91
N GLY A 47 -1.50 7.99 -9.74
CA GLY A 47 -0.91 7.58 -8.46
C GLY A 47 -0.98 6.07 -8.25
N GLY A 48 0.05 5.49 -7.67
CA GLY A 48 0.02 4.11 -7.18
C GLY A 48 -0.89 3.97 -5.97
N ALA A 49 -1.46 2.81 -5.78
CA ALA A 49 -2.36 2.52 -4.67
C ALA A 49 -1.62 2.04 -3.43
N ALA A 50 -2.26 2.17 -2.29
CA ALA A 50 -1.84 1.47 -1.08
C ALA A 50 -1.88 -0.03 -1.24
N GLY A 51 -0.99 -0.75 -0.56
CA GLY A 51 -1.14 -2.18 -0.32
C GLY A 51 -2.39 -2.49 0.49
N GLY A 52 -2.90 -3.70 0.36
CA GLY A 52 -4.01 -4.19 1.18
C GLY A 52 -3.63 -4.14 2.66
N TYR A 53 -4.63 -3.88 3.50
CA TYR A 53 -4.47 -3.74 4.93
C TYR A 53 -5.46 -4.64 5.65
N ARG A 54 -4.96 -5.47 6.55
CA ARG A 54 -5.77 -6.39 7.36
C ARG A 54 -5.35 -6.34 8.82
N GLU A 55 -6.29 -6.09 9.69
CA GLU A 55 -6.10 -5.95 11.13
C GLU A 55 -7.24 -6.63 11.88
N ILE A 56 -6.94 -7.17 13.05
CA ILE A 56 -7.97 -7.60 14.00
C ILE A 56 -7.93 -6.73 15.26
N SER A 57 -9.11 -6.47 15.80
CA SER A 57 -9.32 -5.69 17.03
C SER A 57 -9.61 -6.55 18.27
N THR A 58 -9.74 -7.86 18.10
CA THR A 58 -9.97 -8.82 19.17
C THR A 58 -8.82 -9.81 19.22
N GLU A 59 -8.25 -10.03 20.40
CA GLU A 59 -7.18 -10.99 20.60
C GLU A 59 -7.64 -12.42 20.26
N VAL A 60 -6.76 -13.15 19.55
CA VAL A 60 -6.93 -14.54 19.18
C VAL A 60 -5.63 -15.30 19.44
N GLU A 61 -5.70 -16.63 19.53
CA GLU A 61 -4.51 -17.48 19.60
C GLU A 61 -3.79 -17.42 18.26
N LEU A 62 -2.61 -16.78 18.24
CA LEU A 62 -1.82 -16.57 17.03
C LEU A 62 -0.70 -17.60 16.89
N PHE A 63 0.00 -17.89 17.97
CA PHE A 63 1.25 -18.65 17.95
C PHE A 63 1.34 -19.61 19.12
N GLU A 64 2.27 -20.55 19.01
CA GLU A 64 2.69 -21.46 20.05
C GLU A 64 4.18 -21.22 20.33
N THR A 65 4.57 -21.15 21.61
CA THR A 65 5.98 -20.99 21.99
C THR A 65 6.82 -22.16 21.50
N GLY A 66 8.08 -21.89 21.13
CA GLY A 66 8.99 -22.92 20.60
C GLY A 66 8.75 -23.28 19.13
N THR A 67 7.82 -22.60 18.42
CA THR A 67 7.53 -22.82 17.01
C THR A 67 7.88 -21.56 16.17
N ALA A 68 8.45 -21.77 14.98
CA ALA A 68 8.77 -20.69 14.03
C ALA A 68 7.65 -20.51 12.99
N TYR A 69 7.20 -19.27 12.80
CA TYR A 69 6.13 -18.91 11.87
C TYR A 69 6.67 -18.03 10.75
N ALA A 70 6.33 -18.36 9.51
CA ALA A 70 6.80 -17.62 8.36
C ALA A 70 6.11 -16.27 8.25
N VAL A 71 6.91 -15.23 7.95
CA VAL A 71 6.44 -13.87 7.64
C VAL A 71 7.02 -13.48 6.28
N VAL A 72 6.16 -12.97 5.40
CA VAL A 72 6.55 -12.38 4.11
C VAL A 72 6.19 -10.91 4.15
N ILE A 73 7.17 -10.04 3.91
CA ILE A 73 6.98 -8.60 3.76
C ILE A 73 7.10 -8.26 2.28
N GLY A 74 5.99 -7.84 1.67
CA GLY A 74 5.94 -7.48 0.26
C GLY A 74 6.70 -6.19 -0.02
N SER A 75 7.50 -6.17 -1.10
CA SER A 75 8.14 -4.93 -1.56
C SER A 75 7.13 -3.99 -2.19
N GLY A 76 7.42 -2.69 -2.17
CA GLY A 76 6.69 -1.73 -2.99
C GLY A 76 6.99 -1.92 -4.48
N GLY A 77 6.05 -1.56 -5.33
CA GLY A 77 6.19 -1.53 -6.78
C GLY A 77 7.07 -0.36 -7.23
N SER A 78 7.88 -0.56 -8.27
CA SER A 78 8.67 0.52 -8.87
C SER A 78 7.79 1.54 -9.58
N GLY A 79 8.21 2.81 -9.59
CA GLY A 79 7.58 3.84 -10.40
C GLY A 79 7.81 3.66 -11.89
N GLY A 80 6.90 4.16 -12.71
CA GLY A 80 6.97 4.16 -14.16
C GLY A 80 7.93 5.23 -14.70
N GLY A 81 8.54 4.95 -15.83
CA GLY A 81 9.45 5.89 -16.53
C GLY A 81 8.68 7.01 -17.23
N ALA A 82 9.23 8.23 -17.20
CA ALA A 82 8.75 9.37 -17.99
C ALA A 82 9.13 9.27 -19.46
N SER A 83 8.48 10.08 -20.33
CA SER A 83 8.82 10.20 -21.73
C SER A 83 8.58 11.60 -22.29
N ASP A 84 9.46 12.02 -23.22
CA ASP A 84 9.32 13.27 -23.96
C ASP A 84 8.57 13.11 -25.29
N SER A 85 8.23 11.87 -25.67
CA SER A 85 7.65 11.54 -26.98
C SER A 85 6.43 10.63 -26.94
N GLY A 86 5.86 10.38 -25.77
CA GLY A 86 4.59 9.64 -25.64
C GLY A 86 4.72 8.18 -25.16
N GLY A 87 5.93 7.69 -24.87
CA GLY A 87 6.21 6.32 -24.42
C GLY A 87 6.42 6.14 -22.91
N ALA A 88 5.76 6.93 -22.05
CA ALA A 88 5.80 6.73 -20.61
C ALA A 88 5.29 5.34 -20.21
N THR A 89 5.78 4.79 -19.12
CA THR A 89 5.42 3.44 -18.66
C THR A 89 4.58 3.49 -17.39
N ASP A 90 3.72 2.47 -17.22
CA ASP A 90 2.99 2.27 -15.97
C ASP A 90 3.97 1.98 -14.83
N GLY A 91 3.55 2.25 -13.60
CA GLY A 91 4.23 1.72 -12.43
C GLY A 91 4.17 0.19 -12.37
N ALA A 92 4.78 -0.39 -11.35
CA ALA A 92 4.63 -1.81 -11.03
C ALA A 92 3.70 -2.00 -9.83
N LYS A 93 3.03 -3.16 -9.76
CA LYS A 93 2.26 -3.55 -8.57
C LYS A 93 3.18 -3.76 -7.37
N GLY A 94 2.68 -3.50 -6.16
CA GLY A 94 3.28 -3.96 -4.93
C GLY A 94 3.18 -5.48 -4.80
N GLN A 95 3.99 -6.04 -3.90
CA GLN A 95 3.97 -7.47 -3.59
C GLN A 95 3.09 -7.74 -2.36
N ASP A 96 2.55 -8.95 -2.29
CA ASP A 96 1.74 -9.41 -1.17
C ASP A 96 2.60 -9.56 0.10
N SER A 97 1.99 -9.30 1.27
CA SER A 97 2.53 -9.66 2.57
C SER A 97 1.72 -10.78 3.19
N SER A 98 2.35 -11.62 3.98
CA SER A 98 1.65 -12.68 4.71
C SER A 98 2.28 -13.00 6.06
N LEU A 99 1.45 -13.53 6.95
CA LEU A 99 1.81 -14.03 8.27
C LEU A 99 1.18 -15.41 8.45
N VAL A 100 1.99 -16.41 8.73
CA VAL A 100 1.50 -17.75 9.15
C VAL A 100 1.18 -17.70 10.63
N THR A 101 0.04 -18.25 11.03
CA THR A 101 -0.43 -18.35 12.41
C THR A 101 -1.03 -19.74 12.67
N LEU A 102 -1.42 -20.03 13.91
CA LEU A 102 -2.20 -21.23 14.25
C LEU A 102 -3.55 -21.28 13.54
N GLN A 103 -4.11 -20.14 13.18
CA GLN A 103 -5.40 -20.01 12.47
C GLN A 103 -5.26 -20.17 10.94
N GLY A 104 -4.03 -20.35 10.44
CA GLY A 104 -3.72 -20.37 9.02
C GLY A 104 -2.92 -19.14 8.55
N THR A 105 -2.83 -18.97 7.25
CA THR A 105 -2.09 -17.85 6.65
C THR A 105 -2.98 -16.62 6.48
N ILE A 106 -2.56 -15.52 7.06
CA ILE A 106 -3.16 -14.20 6.87
C ILE A 106 -2.39 -13.51 5.74
N SER A 107 -3.06 -13.20 4.63
CA SER A 107 -2.43 -12.50 3.49
C SER A 107 -3.11 -11.16 3.24
N ALA A 108 -2.32 -10.18 2.82
CA ALA A 108 -2.78 -8.90 2.28
C ALA A 108 -2.23 -8.74 0.86
N THR A 109 -3.04 -8.22 -0.05
CA THR A 109 -2.71 -8.13 -1.49
C THR A 109 -1.91 -6.87 -1.79
N GLY A 110 -0.89 -6.95 -2.64
CA GLY A 110 -0.11 -5.80 -3.10
C GLY A 110 -0.97 -4.71 -3.74
N GLY A 111 -0.57 -3.45 -3.58
CA GLY A 111 -1.27 -2.30 -4.15
C GLY A 111 -1.19 -2.25 -5.68
N GLY A 112 -2.25 -1.78 -6.33
CA GLY A 112 -2.31 -1.60 -7.78
C GLY A 112 -1.38 -0.48 -8.25
N GLN A 113 -0.73 -0.66 -9.41
CA GLN A 113 0.08 0.40 -10.01
C GLN A 113 -0.76 1.53 -10.60
N GLY A 114 -0.21 2.73 -10.64
CA GLY A 114 -0.75 3.85 -11.40
C GLY A 114 -0.50 3.70 -12.90
N GLY A 115 -1.45 4.11 -13.72
CA GLY A 115 -1.35 4.14 -15.18
C GLY A 115 -0.47 5.28 -15.66
N SER A 116 0.33 5.09 -16.70
CA SER A 116 1.15 6.14 -17.30
C SER A 116 0.31 7.18 -18.03
N ALA A 117 0.83 8.38 -18.16
CA ALA A 117 0.27 9.39 -19.06
C ALA A 117 0.42 8.99 -20.54
N SER A 118 -0.45 9.53 -21.39
CA SER A 118 -0.36 9.39 -22.85
C SER A 118 -0.68 10.69 -23.55
N ARG A 119 0.04 10.95 -24.67
CA ARG A 119 -0.19 12.13 -25.50
C ARG A 119 -1.32 11.93 -26.52
N PHE A 120 -1.44 10.76 -27.09
CA PHE A 120 -2.41 10.45 -28.16
C PHE A 120 -3.27 9.25 -27.82
N SER A 121 -4.57 9.36 -28.07
CA SER A 121 -5.51 8.26 -27.93
C SER A 121 -5.28 7.11 -28.94
N ALA A 122 -4.54 7.36 -30.00
CA ALA A 122 -4.40 6.45 -31.12
C ALA A 122 -3.18 5.53 -31.06
N GLU A 123 -2.10 5.90 -30.33
CA GLU A 123 -0.86 5.11 -30.36
C GLU A 123 -0.71 4.12 -29.19
N THR A 124 -1.26 4.44 -28.04
CA THR A 124 -1.23 3.53 -26.88
C THR A 124 -2.40 3.88 -25.95
N GLY A 125 -3.59 3.47 -26.20
CA GLY A 125 -4.80 3.78 -25.41
C GLY A 125 -4.62 4.24 -23.97
N PRO A 126 -5.62 4.80 -23.34
CA PRO A 126 -5.51 5.34 -21.99
C PRO A 126 -4.97 4.25 -21.06
N ARG A 127 -3.91 4.58 -20.34
CA ARG A 127 -3.29 3.66 -19.39
C ARG A 127 -4.06 3.67 -18.09
N ASN A 128 -4.75 2.60 -17.83
CA ASN A 128 -5.57 2.42 -16.64
C ASN A 128 -4.70 2.07 -15.43
N GLY A 129 -5.14 2.47 -14.27
CA GLY A 129 -4.65 1.91 -13.04
C GLY A 129 -4.90 0.40 -13.00
N ALA A 130 -4.15 -0.34 -12.18
CA ALA A 130 -4.36 -1.76 -11.98
C ALA A 130 -5.05 -2.06 -10.64
N THR A 131 -5.81 -3.17 -10.60
CA THR A 131 -6.40 -3.70 -9.37
C THR A 131 -5.32 -4.18 -8.41
N GLY A 132 -5.60 -4.12 -7.12
CA GLY A 132 -4.72 -4.58 -6.05
C GLY A 132 -5.47 -4.63 -4.73
N GLY A 133 -4.76 -4.66 -3.62
CA GLY A 133 -5.33 -4.45 -2.29
C GLY A 133 -6.11 -3.15 -2.25
N SER A 134 -5.50 -2.03 -2.69
CA SER A 134 -6.22 -0.86 -3.21
C SER A 134 -5.94 -0.70 -4.70
N GLY A 135 -6.81 0.00 -5.44
CA GLY A 135 -6.73 0.19 -6.88
C GLY A 135 -5.90 1.40 -7.27
N GLY A 136 -5.06 1.28 -8.32
CA GLY A 136 -4.24 2.37 -8.86
C GLY A 136 -5.06 3.44 -9.58
N GLY A 137 -4.55 4.67 -9.64
CA GLY A 137 -5.13 5.78 -10.40
C GLY A 137 -4.86 5.67 -11.89
N GLY A 138 -5.76 6.21 -12.72
CA GLY A 138 -5.61 6.28 -14.17
C GLY A 138 -4.69 7.42 -14.60
N GLY A 139 -3.95 7.23 -15.68
CA GLY A 139 -3.13 8.29 -16.29
C GLY A 139 -3.95 9.35 -17.02
N GLY A 140 -3.45 10.61 -17.04
CA GLY A 140 -4.03 11.69 -17.83
C GLY A 140 -3.65 11.59 -19.31
N SER A 141 -4.54 12.01 -20.21
CA SER A 141 -4.31 11.99 -21.64
C SER A 141 -5.10 13.05 -22.37
N TYR A 142 -4.66 13.35 -23.61
CA TYR A 142 -5.44 14.12 -24.57
C TYR A 142 -6.52 13.21 -25.18
N ASN A 143 -7.79 13.61 -25.07
CA ASN A 143 -9.00 12.95 -25.61
C ASN A 143 -9.38 11.57 -25.04
N ALA A 144 -8.54 10.90 -24.26
CA ALA A 144 -8.90 9.63 -23.64
C ALA A 144 -8.18 9.49 -22.29
N ARG A 145 -8.93 9.49 -21.21
CA ARG A 145 -8.36 9.31 -19.86
C ARG A 145 -8.18 7.84 -19.50
N GLY A 146 -7.17 7.55 -18.69
CA GLY A 146 -7.09 6.27 -18.00
C GLY A 146 -8.14 6.19 -16.90
N THR A 147 -8.69 5.01 -16.67
CA THR A 147 -9.61 4.76 -15.57
C THR A 147 -8.85 4.31 -14.33
N GLY A 148 -9.32 4.74 -13.15
CA GLY A 148 -8.90 4.16 -11.89
C GLY A 148 -9.39 2.72 -11.76
N ALA A 149 -8.65 1.91 -11.02
CA ALA A 149 -8.97 0.50 -10.83
C ALA A 149 -9.67 0.27 -9.49
N SER A 150 -10.37 -0.87 -9.37
CA SER A 150 -10.98 -1.32 -8.12
C SER A 150 -9.92 -1.82 -7.13
N GLY A 151 -10.19 -1.64 -5.83
CA GLY A 151 -9.46 -2.28 -4.74
C GLY A 151 -10.06 -3.63 -4.33
N ASN A 152 -9.59 -4.17 -3.22
CA ASN A 152 -10.01 -5.44 -2.61
C ASN A 152 -9.93 -6.63 -3.59
N GLN A 153 -8.82 -6.75 -4.31
CA GLN A 153 -8.59 -7.85 -5.25
C GLN A 153 -8.62 -9.21 -4.56
N GLY A 154 -8.23 -9.30 -3.27
CA GLY A 154 -8.33 -10.51 -2.46
C GLY A 154 -9.76 -10.91 -2.08
N SER A 155 -10.76 -10.06 -2.38
CA SER A 155 -12.18 -10.27 -2.05
C SER A 155 -12.43 -10.54 -0.57
N TYR A 156 -11.66 -9.88 0.29
CA TYR A 156 -11.77 -10.02 1.74
C TYR A 156 -12.97 -9.27 2.33
N THR A 157 -13.39 -9.74 3.50
CA THR A 157 -14.39 -9.06 4.35
C THR A 157 -13.82 -8.97 5.78
N PRO A 158 -13.60 -7.75 6.33
CA PRO A 158 -13.74 -6.44 5.67
C PRO A 158 -12.81 -6.27 4.46
N ALA A 159 -13.15 -5.31 3.57
CA ALA A 159 -12.33 -5.01 2.39
C ALA A 159 -10.93 -4.52 2.79
N GLU A 160 -9.91 -4.95 2.07
CA GLU A 160 -8.51 -4.60 2.34
C GLU A 160 -8.06 -3.26 1.74
N GLY A 161 -8.93 -2.60 0.95
CA GLY A 161 -8.68 -1.29 0.35
C GLY A 161 -9.75 -0.85 -0.64
N ASN A 162 -9.59 0.36 -1.17
CA ASN A 162 -10.57 1.05 -2.02
C ASN A 162 -10.05 1.33 -3.43
N SER A 163 -10.92 1.82 -4.32
CA SER A 163 -10.60 2.13 -5.71
C SER A 163 -9.72 3.37 -5.86
N GLY A 164 -8.97 3.41 -6.96
CA GLY A 164 -8.31 4.63 -7.45
C GLY A 164 -9.27 5.51 -8.26
N GLY A 165 -8.85 6.75 -8.52
CA GLY A 165 -9.56 7.74 -9.33
C GLY A 165 -9.15 7.69 -10.81
N ASP A 166 -10.01 8.21 -11.67
CA ASP A 166 -9.73 8.34 -13.11
C ASP A 166 -8.74 9.49 -13.37
N GLY A 167 -7.96 9.37 -14.44
CA GLY A 167 -7.23 10.50 -15.00
C GLY A 167 -8.17 11.55 -15.60
N ASP A 168 -7.63 12.73 -15.94
CA ASP A 168 -8.35 13.76 -16.69
C ASP A 168 -8.16 13.58 -18.21
N ASN A 169 -9.23 13.78 -18.99
CA ASN A 169 -9.14 13.97 -20.44
C ASN A 169 -8.94 15.45 -20.75
N GLY A 170 -7.71 15.92 -20.64
CA GLY A 170 -7.36 17.32 -20.85
C GLY A 170 -7.58 17.80 -22.28
N ASN A 171 -7.36 19.11 -22.49
CA ASN A 171 -7.15 19.65 -23.82
C ASN A 171 -5.73 19.33 -24.30
N TYR A 172 -5.40 19.70 -25.55
CA TYR A 172 -4.14 19.42 -26.23
C TYR A 172 -2.87 19.66 -25.39
N SER A 173 -2.92 20.58 -24.42
CA SER A 173 -1.73 20.99 -23.70
C SER A 173 -1.54 20.29 -22.35
N TRP A 174 -2.63 19.93 -21.64
CA TRP A 174 -2.47 19.50 -20.25
C TRP A 174 -3.56 18.52 -19.79
N SER A 175 -3.16 17.49 -19.04
CA SER A 175 -4.05 16.59 -18.31
C SER A 175 -3.37 16.09 -17.03
N SER A 176 -4.13 15.67 -16.06
CA SER A 176 -3.65 15.17 -14.77
C SER A 176 -4.04 13.72 -14.54
N GLY A 177 -3.22 12.98 -13.81
CA GLY A 177 -3.52 11.63 -13.36
C GLY A 177 -4.52 11.60 -12.21
N GLY A 178 -5.25 10.49 -12.05
CA GLY A 178 -6.07 10.19 -10.88
C GLY A 178 -5.22 9.72 -9.70
N GLY A 179 -5.71 9.87 -8.48
CA GLY A 179 -5.08 9.38 -7.28
C GLY A 179 -5.26 7.88 -7.09
N GLY A 180 -4.30 7.20 -6.45
CA GLY A 180 -4.43 5.81 -6.04
C GLY A 180 -5.37 5.65 -4.84
N GLY A 181 -6.05 4.50 -4.70
CA GLY A 181 -6.87 4.19 -3.54
C GLY A 181 -6.04 3.96 -2.27
N GLY A 182 -6.60 4.26 -1.12
CA GLY A 182 -6.09 3.93 0.20
C GLY A 182 -6.95 2.89 0.90
N HIS A 183 -6.57 2.49 2.11
CA HIS A 183 -7.38 1.50 2.85
C HIS A 183 -8.74 2.06 3.28
N SER A 184 -8.81 3.29 3.78
CA SER A 184 -10.07 3.86 4.30
C SER A 184 -10.76 4.84 3.34
N GLY A 185 -10.16 5.15 2.19
CA GLY A 185 -10.74 6.06 1.20
C GLY A 185 -10.32 5.75 -0.23
N SER A 186 -11.18 6.08 -1.18
CA SER A 186 -10.87 6.02 -2.62
C SER A 186 -9.98 7.18 -3.05
N GLY A 187 -9.19 6.98 -4.09
CA GLY A 187 -8.50 8.07 -4.77
C GLY A 187 -9.48 8.95 -5.55
N SER A 188 -9.15 10.24 -5.67
CA SER A 188 -9.93 11.23 -6.43
C SER A 188 -9.54 11.23 -7.90
N ASN A 189 -10.46 11.66 -8.76
CA ASN A 189 -10.18 11.88 -10.17
C ASN A 189 -9.20 13.04 -10.36
N GLY A 190 -8.40 12.99 -11.42
CA GLY A 190 -7.62 14.12 -11.89
C GLY A 190 -8.55 15.30 -12.25
N GLY A 191 -8.17 16.54 -11.87
CA GLY A 191 -9.03 17.71 -11.97
C GLY A 191 -8.57 18.75 -12.98
N ARG A 192 -9.53 19.53 -13.50
CA ARG A 192 -9.29 20.74 -14.30
C ARG A 192 -9.36 21.96 -13.38
N GLY A 193 -8.23 22.34 -12.76
CA GLY A 193 -8.17 23.58 -12.00
C GLY A 193 -8.10 24.83 -12.91
N SER A 194 -8.66 25.95 -12.48
CA SER A 194 -8.66 27.24 -13.23
C SER A 194 -7.29 27.92 -13.25
N SER A 195 -6.35 27.51 -12.41
CA SER A 195 -5.00 28.09 -12.28
C SER A 195 -3.86 27.06 -12.40
N GLY A 196 -4.16 25.89 -12.84
CA GLY A 196 -3.24 24.73 -12.92
C GLY A 196 -4.05 23.47 -12.69
N ARG A 197 -3.71 22.38 -13.39
CA ARG A 197 -4.38 21.10 -13.19
C ARG A 197 -3.84 20.43 -11.96
N SER A 198 -4.72 20.02 -11.07
CA SER A 198 -4.35 19.24 -9.89
C SER A 198 -4.44 17.75 -10.19
N GLY A 199 -3.42 16.98 -9.83
CA GLY A 199 -3.53 15.53 -9.77
C GLY A 199 -4.67 15.12 -8.82
N GLY A 200 -5.27 13.97 -9.05
CA GLY A 200 -6.24 13.42 -8.12
C GLY A 200 -5.57 13.11 -6.77
N GLU A 201 -6.22 13.44 -5.68
CA GLU A 201 -5.73 13.14 -4.34
C GLU A 201 -5.73 11.64 -4.09
N GLY A 202 -4.72 11.14 -3.38
CA GLY A 202 -4.67 9.76 -2.92
C GLY A 202 -5.71 9.47 -1.85
N GLY A 203 -6.19 8.24 -1.81
CA GLY A 203 -7.15 7.78 -0.80
C GLY A 203 -6.53 7.72 0.59
N SER A 204 -7.33 7.95 1.62
CA SER A 204 -6.89 7.94 3.01
C SER A 204 -6.44 6.55 3.48
N GLY A 205 -5.44 6.52 4.34
CA GLY A 205 -5.00 5.33 5.06
C GLY A 205 -5.72 5.13 6.40
N THR A 206 -5.31 4.11 7.12
CA THR A 206 -5.85 3.76 8.44
C THR A 206 -4.78 3.86 9.52
N VAL A 207 -5.19 4.30 10.70
CA VAL A 207 -4.35 4.27 11.91
C VAL A 207 -4.54 2.91 12.58
N GLY A 208 -3.48 2.12 12.66
CA GLY A 208 -3.49 0.80 13.29
C GLY A 208 -3.52 0.86 14.83
N PHE A 209 -3.67 -0.30 15.47
CA PHE A 209 -3.69 -0.40 16.94
C PHE A 209 -2.38 0.10 17.60
N ASP A 210 -1.30 0.24 16.86
CA ASP A 210 -0.03 0.82 17.31
C ASP A 210 0.05 2.35 17.16
N GLY A 211 -1.05 3.00 16.72
CA GLY A 211 -1.15 4.44 16.52
C GLY A 211 -0.49 4.97 15.25
N THR A 212 0.03 4.10 14.38
CA THR A 212 0.72 4.51 13.15
C THR A 212 -0.23 4.45 11.95
N GLN A 213 -0.30 5.55 11.18
CA GLN A 213 -1.07 5.56 9.93
C GLN A 213 -0.31 4.81 8.82
N ARG A 214 -1.04 3.95 8.09
CA ARG A 214 -0.53 3.13 6.99
C ARG A 214 -1.52 3.06 5.84
N ALA A 215 -1.07 2.48 4.73
CA ALA A 215 -1.90 2.20 3.55
C ALA A 215 -2.61 3.45 2.99
N VAL A 216 -1.84 4.52 2.79
CA VAL A 216 -2.28 5.78 2.15
C VAL A 216 -2.07 5.65 0.64
N GLY A 217 -3.08 5.96 -0.17
CA GLY A 217 -2.93 6.07 -1.62
C GLY A 217 -2.12 7.29 -2.02
N ALA A 218 -1.51 7.28 -3.20
CA ALA A 218 -0.71 8.39 -3.67
C ALA A 218 -1.46 9.30 -4.64
N HIS A 219 -1.04 10.55 -4.71
CA HIS A 219 -1.59 11.54 -5.66
C HIS A 219 -1.21 11.21 -7.10
N GLY A 220 -2.07 11.55 -8.05
CA GLY A 220 -1.75 11.57 -9.46
C GLY A 220 -0.83 12.74 -9.80
N GLY A 221 -0.05 12.59 -10.88
CA GLY A 221 0.83 13.65 -11.39
C GLY A 221 0.07 14.78 -12.06
N HIS A 222 0.64 16.00 -12.03
CA HIS A 222 0.08 17.20 -12.68
C HIS A 222 1.19 18.10 -13.24
N HIS A 223 0.81 19.18 -13.94
CA HIS A 223 1.77 20.23 -14.35
C HIS A 223 2.18 21.05 -13.13
N GLY A 224 3.45 21.05 -12.78
CA GLY A 224 4.01 21.92 -11.74
C GLY A 224 4.70 21.27 -10.56
N GLY A 225 4.74 19.96 -10.47
CA GLY A 225 5.51 19.29 -9.45
C GLY A 225 5.04 17.88 -9.08
N GLN A 226 5.86 17.20 -8.31
CA GLN A 226 5.49 16.01 -7.56
C GLN A 226 5.25 16.42 -6.12
N ASP A 227 4.13 16.01 -5.55
CA ASP A 227 3.97 16.05 -4.11
C ASP A 227 4.91 15.00 -3.47
N ALA A 228 5.42 15.28 -2.29
CA ALA A 228 6.44 14.43 -1.66
C ALA A 228 5.94 12.99 -1.40
N ASN A 229 6.81 12.01 -1.56
CA ASN A 229 6.52 10.58 -1.35
C ASN A 229 5.74 10.29 -0.08
N ALA A 230 4.74 9.41 -0.18
CA ALA A 230 4.18 8.73 0.99
C ALA A 230 5.25 7.78 1.57
N SER A 231 6.01 8.26 2.55
CA SER A 231 7.03 7.47 3.26
C SER A 231 6.43 6.45 4.24
N ASN A 232 5.14 6.14 4.11
CA ASN A 232 4.45 5.22 5.00
C ASN A 232 4.55 3.78 4.50
N HIS A 233 4.67 2.82 5.41
CA HIS A 233 4.53 1.40 5.07
C HIS A 233 3.21 1.17 4.33
N ALA A 234 3.25 0.37 3.27
CA ALA A 234 2.13 0.09 2.40
C ALA A 234 1.57 1.29 1.62
N GLY A 235 2.24 2.44 1.61
CA GLY A 235 1.82 3.62 0.85
C GLY A 235 2.07 3.47 -0.65
N GLY A 236 1.20 4.05 -1.49
CA GLY A 236 1.37 4.12 -2.93
C GLY A 236 2.47 5.12 -3.35
N GLY A 237 3.06 4.93 -4.53
CA GLY A 237 4.00 5.86 -5.16
C GLY A 237 3.30 6.93 -5.99
N TYR A 238 3.78 8.16 -5.96
CA TYR A 238 3.19 9.30 -6.70
C TYR A 238 3.25 9.12 -8.21
N GLY A 239 2.24 9.62 -8.91
CA GLY A 239 2.25 9.70 -10.36
C GLY A 239 3.29 10.70 -10.86
N GLY A 240 3.96 10.36 -11.99
CA GLY A 240 4.92 11.24 -12.64
C GLY A 240 4.28 12.51 -13.14
N TRP A 241 4.98 13.65 -13.00
CA TRP A 241 4.50 14.95 -13.44
C TRP A 241 4.74 15.20 -14.94
N GLY A 242 3.93 16.03 -15.52
CA GLY A 242 3.96 16.36 -16.94
C GLY A 242 5.19 17.15 -17.42
N GLY A 243 6.20 17.36 -16.60
CA GLY A 243 7.47 17.97 -16.96
C GLY A 243 8.58 16.96 -17.24
N GLY A 244 8.26 15.70 -17.56
CA GLY A 244 9.23 14.63 -17.81
C GLY A 244 9.63 13.87 -16.55
N GLY A 245 8.81 13.90 -15.49
CA GLY A 245 9.05 13.17 -14.25
C GLY A 245 8.53 11.73 -14.31
N GLY A 246 9.36 10.75 -13.89
CA GLY A 246 8.91 9.38 -13.63
C GLY A 246 7.98 9.30 -12.43
N GLY A 247 7.17 8.25 -12.34
CA GLY A 247 6.42 7.92 -11.14
C GLY A 247 7.34 7.51 -9.99
N ALA A 248 6.90 7.68 -8.77
CA ALA A 248 7.62 7.22 -7.58
C ALA A 248 7.32 5.75 -7.27
N SER A 249 8.21 5.10 -6.55
CA SER A 249 7.99 3.74 -6.03
C SER A 249 7.03 3.76 -4.85
N GLY A 250 6.27 2.69 -4.69
CA GLY A 250 5.47 2.45 -3.49
C GLY A 250 6.33 2.04 -2.30
N GLY A 251 5.78 2.15 -1.08
CA GLY A 251 6.40 1.72 0.16
C GLY A 251 6.30 0.20 0.35
N SER A 252 7.24 -0.37 1.10
CA SER A 252 7.20 -1.77 1.52
C SER A 252 6.03 -2.06 2.44
N GLY A 253 5.58 -3.31 2.48
CA GLY A 253 4.64 -3.79 3.47
C GLY A 253 5.24 -3.85 4.88
N VAL A 254 4.43 -4.29 5.83
CA VAL A 254 4.80 -4.49 7.23
C VAL A 254 3.87 -5.49 7.88
N VAL A 255 4.36 -6.22 8.87
CA VAL A 255 3.54 -6.99 9.82
C VAL A 255 3.77 -6.41 11.21
N VAL A 256 2.68 -6.15 11.94
CA VAL A 256 2.72 -5.68 13.33
C VAL A 256 1.98 -6.69 14.19
N LEU A 257 2.61 -7.10 15.29
CA LEU A 257 2.06 -8.01 16.29
C LEU A 257 1.97 -7.29 17.64
N ARG A 258 0.92 -7.58 18.40
CA ARG A 258 0.78 -7.12 19.78
C ARG A 258 0.28 -8.25 20.65
N PHE A 259 1.01 -8.56 21.71
CA PHE A 259 0.73 -9.68 22.61
C PHE A 259 1.19 -9.33 24.04
N PRO A 260 0.76 -10.08 25.08
CA PRO A 260 1.20 -9.84 26.46
C PRO A 260 2.72 -9.87 26.59
N ASP A 261 3.28 -8.96 27.38
CA ASP A 261 4.74 -8.81 27.58
C ASP A 261 5.37 -9.94 28.41
N SER A 262 4.54 -10.86 28.92
CA SER A 262 4.99 -12.14 29.52
C SER A 262 5.61 -13.08 28.48
N PHE A 263 5.34 -12.89 27.19
CA PHE A 263 6.00 -13.59 26.10
C PHE A 263 7.10 -12.72 25.48
N THR A 264 8.12 -13.35 24.94
CA THR A 264 9.23 -12.68 24.24
C THR A 264 9.43 -13.24 22.85
N VAL A 265 10.04 -12.46 21.95
CA VAL A 265 10.49 -12.99 20.67
C VAL A 265 11.68 -13.93 20.90
N ASP A 266 11.57 -15.18 20.44
CA ASP A 266 12.67 -16.14 20.50
C ASP A 266 13.68 -15.86 19.38
N THR A 267 14.84 -15.35 19.73
CA THR A 267 15.90 -15.01 18.78
C THR A 267 16.54 -16.24 18.11
N GLY A 268 16.40 -17.42 18.69
CA GLY A 268 16.87 -18.69 18.09
C GLY A 268 15.99 -19.16 16.95
N LEU A 269 14.71 -18.82 16.98
CA LEU A 269 13.71 -19.19 15.96
C LEU A 269 13.42 -18.04 14.97
N THR A 270 13.86 -16.81 15.28
CA THR A 270 13.53 -15.60 14.50
C THR A 270 14.68 -15.26 13.56
N THR A 271 14.37 -15.19 12.25
CA THR A 271 15.30 -14.77 11.20
C THR A 271 14.89 -13.45 10.53
N ALA A 272 13.63 -13.02 10.72
CA ALA A 272 13.16 -11.70 10.28
C ALA A 272 13.79 -10.59 11.12
N THR A 273 14.03 -9.42 10.53
CA THR A 273 14.39 -8.22 11.30
C THR A 273 13.13 -7.55 11.83
N TYR A 274 13.20 -7.09 13.05
CA TYR A 274 12.07 -6.45 13.72
C TYR A 274 12.54 -5.36 14.70
N VAL A 275 11.62 -4.49 15.07
CA VAL A 275 11.75 -3.60 16.23
C VAL A 275 10.64 -3.91 17.20
N GLU A 276 10.91 -3.75 18.51
CA GLU A 276 9.92 -4.02 19.54
C GLU A 276 9.86 -2.91 20.59
N SER A 277 8.70 -2.80 21.21
CA SER A 277 8.45 -1.91 22.35
C SER A 277 7.47 -2.56 23.32
N THR A 278 7.55 -2.19 24.60
CA THR A 278 6.61 -2.66 25.63
C THR A 278 5.91 -1.47 26.25
N SER A 279 4.59 -1.60 26.42
CA SER A 279 3.77 -0.58 27.07
C SER A 279 2.46 -1.20 27.59
N GLY A 280 2.10 -0.84 28.84
CA GLY A 280 0.82 -1.26 29.42
C GLY A 280 0.60 -2.76 29.52
N GLY A 281 1.64 -3.54 29.81
CA GLY A 281 1.58 -5.00 29.90
C GLY A 281 1.54 -5.73 28.54
N ASN A 282 1.78 -5.00 27.45
CA ASN A 282 1.83 -5.56 26.10
C ASN A 282 3.16 -5.28 25.42
N ARG A 283 3.58 -6.21 24.56
CA ARG A 283 4.69 -6.08 23.64
C ARG A 283 4.16 -5.85 22.23
N THR A 284 4.69 -4.84 21.55
CA THR A 284 4.42 -4.57 20.13
C THR A 284 5.69 -4.88 19.35
N VAL A 285 5.56 -5.72 18.31
CA VAL A 285 6.65 -6.13 17.43
C VAL A 285 6.31 -5.71 16.01
N ILE A 286 7.19 -4.93 15.37
CA ILE A 286 7.06 -4.48 13.98
C ILE A 286 8.09 -5.24 13.15
N VAL A 287 7.63 -6.19 12.32
CA VAL A 287 8.47 -7.00 11.45
C VAL A 287 8.73 -6.25 10.14
N GLN A 288 9.99 -6.04 9.80
CA GLN A 288 10.43 -5.20 8.69
C GLN A 288 10.96 -5.99 7.48
N THR A 289 11.39 -7.24 7.67
CA THR A 289 11.87 -8.09 6.59
C THR A 289 11.20 -9.46 6.63
N SER A 290 11.15 -10.12 5.48
CA SER A 290 10.70 -11.52 5.41
C SER A 290 11.63 -12.45 6.17
N GLY A 291 11.07 -13.53 6.71
CA GLY A 291 11.79 -14.53 7.48
C GLY A 291 10.84 -15.33 8.35
N ASN A 292 11.35 -15.84 9.46
CA ASN A 292 10.55 -16.49 10.49
C ASN A 292 10.48 -15.59 11.73
N ILE A 293 9.42 -15.76 12.53
CA ILE A 293 9.29 -15.23 13.88
C ILE A 293 8.86 -16.36 14.82
N GLY A 294 9.45 -16.42 16.00
CA GLY A 294 9.14 -17.40 17.04
C GLY A 294 9.01 -16.74 18.41
N PHE A 295 8.43 -17.46 19.36
CA PHE A 295 8.10 -16.93 20.69
C PHE A 295 8.54 -17.88 21.79
N ALA A 296 8.93 -17.29 22.94
CA ALA A 296 9.32 -17.97 24.17
C ALA A 296 8.54 -17.43 25.38
#